data_8bcefa4319a1f2c5fedbb3e3ac06698a
#
_entry.id   8bcefa4319a1f2c5fedbb3e3ac06698a
#
_cell.length_a   1.000
_cell.length_b   1.000
_cell.length_c   1.000
_cell.angle_alpha   90.00
_cell.angle_beta   90.00
_cell.angle_gamma   90.00
#
_symmetry.space_group_name_H-M   'P 1'
#
loop_
_entity.id
_entity.type
_entity.pdbx_description
1 polymer ?
#
loop_
_entity_poly.entity_id
_entity_poly.type
_entity_poly.pdbx_seq_one_letter_code
_entity_poly.pdbx_strand_id
1 'polypeptide(L)'
;MNESYRLGEQSIIAYLQRLANGVSTAELDVSVLPAELRAVGEQLQKTHAILQQERQLLECNAYIDPLTNLDNRGGLDRHVEQLWRKGDPFTCAYIDIDHLKHCNDRFGHAEGNRYILSICRTLSETMEHDEMLFRIGGDEFVLISLS
;
A
#
# COMPACT_ATOMS: atom_id res chain seq x y z
N MET A 1 29.70 -19.95 30.01
CA MET A 1 28.96 -19.30 28.89
C MET A 1 29.64 -17.96 28.67
N ASN A 2 30.13 -17.72 27.45
CA ASN A 2 30.99 -16.57 27.13
C ASN A 2 30.10 -15.26 27.16
N GLU A 3 30.64 -14.19 27.73
CA GLU A 3 29.94 -12.88 27.86
C GLU A 3 29.48 -12.34 26.48
N SER A 4 30.29 -12.53 25.46
CA SER A 4 29.97 -12.20 24.06
C SER A 4 28.73 -12.94 23.54
N TYR A 5 28.54 -14.20 23.93
CA TYR A 5 27.39 -15.00 23.56
C TYR A 5 26.09 -14.44 24.18
N ARG A 6 26.13 -14.08 25.47
CA ARG A 6 24.98 -13.46 26.18
C ARG A 6 24.56 -12.13 25.57
N LEU A 7 25.54 -11.29 25.18
CA LEU A 7 25.24 -10.00 24.51
C LEU A 7 24.60 -10.22 23.15
N GLY A 8 25.07 -11.18 22.36
CA GLY A 8 24.46 -11.52 21.07
C GLY A 8 23.04 -12.06 21.20
N GLU A 9 22.79 -12.91 22.19
CA GLU A 9 21.46 -13.43 22.50
C GLU A 9 20.49 -12.31 22.91
N GLN A 10 20.93 -11.38 23.76
CA GLN A 10 20.15 -10.20 24.13
C GLN A 10 19.84 -9.29 22.96
N SER A 11 20.77 -9.13 22.02
CA SER A 11 20.54 -8.33 20.78
C SER A 11 19.46 -8.95 19.90
N ILE A 12 19.45 -10.27 19.74
CA ILE A 12 18.41 -10.99 19.00
C ILE A 12 17.05 -10.87 19.70
N ILE A 13 17.01 -11.04 21.03
CA ILE A 13 15.78 -10.91 21.81
C ILE A 13 15.21 -9.49 21.69
N ALA A 14 16.05 -8.47 21.82
CA ALA A 14 15.63 -7.06 21.68
C ALA A 14 15.07 -6.77 20.27
N TYR A 15 15.70 -7.32 19.24
CA TYR A 15 15.19 -7.22 17.86
C TYR A 15 13.81 -7.85 17.71
N LEU A 16 13.62 -9.09 18.20
CA LEU A 16 12.33 -9.78 18.15
C LEU A 16 11.23 -9.04 18.94
N GLN A 17 11.58 -8.47 20.11
CA GLN A 17 10.65 -7.67 20.90
C GLN A 17 10.21 -6.40 20.16
N ARG A 18 11.12 -5.72 19.46
CA ARG A 18 10.79 -4.55 18.63
C ARG A 18 9.85 -4.92 17.49
N LEU A 19 10.09 -6.06 16.83
CA LEU A 19 9.18 -6.57 15.80
C LEU A 19 7.80 -6.90 16.37
N ALA A 20 7.75 -7.58 17.51
CA ALA A 20 6.48 -7.93 18.19
C ALA A 20 5.67 -6.69 18.60
N ASN A 21 6.35 -5.58 18.89
CA ASN A 21 5.72 -4.29 19.22
C ASN A 21 5.37 -3.44 17.96
N GLY A 22 5.46 -4.02 16.76
CA GLY A 22 5.08 -3.38 15.51
C GLY A 22 6.11 -2.39 14.94
N VAL A 23 7.36 -2.42 15.42
CA VAL A 23 8.44 -1.59 14.88
C VAL A 23 8.96 -2.21 13.58
N SER A 24 8.38 -1.82 12.46
CA SER A 24 8.72 -2.36 11.13
C SER A 24 10.15 -2.00 10.65
N THR A 25 10.74 -0.95 11.19
CA THR A 25 12.11 -0.50 10.88
C THR A 25 13.16 -1.06 11.83
N ALA A 26 12.84 -2.13 12.58
CA ALA A 26 13.81 -2.77 13.45
C ALA A 26 14.94 -3.38 12.61
N GLU A 27 16.18 -3.04 12.96
CA GLU A 27 17.40 -3.61 12.37
C GLU A 27 18.16 -4.43 13.42
N LEU A 28 18.73 -5.54 12.98
CA LEU A 28 19.63 -6.37 13.77
C LEU A 28 21.02 -6.25 13.16
N ASP A 29 21.97 -5.67 13.89
CA ASP A 29 23.35 -5.65 13.42
C ASP A 29 24.00 -7.03 13.64
N VAL A 30 24.03 -7.82 12.57
CA VAL A 30 24.60 -9.18 12.61
C VAL A 30 26.12 -9.19 12.72
N SER A 31 26.80 -8.06 12.44
CA SER A 31 28.26 -7.96 12.51
C SER A 31 28.79 -8.06 13.95
N VAL A 32 27.96 -7.59 14.91
CA VAL A 32 28.30 -7.64 16.35
C VAL A 32 27.93 -8.97 17.01
N LEU A 33 27.28 -9.89 16.30
CA LEU A 33 26.90 -11.20 16.85
C LEU A 33 28.09 -12.14 16.87
N PRO A 34 28.21 -12.99 17.91
CA PRO A 34 29.14 -14.12 17.93
C PRO A 34 28.96 -15.03 16.72
N ALA A 35 30.02 -15.68 16.28
CA ALA A 35 30.02 -16.51 15.07
C ALA A 35 28.89 -17.57 15.08
N GLU A 36 28.64 -18.15 16.27
CA GLU A 36 27.62 -19.18 16.48
C GLU A 36 26.18 -18.67 16.31
N LEU A 37 25.95 -17.37 16.54
CA LEU A 37 24.61 -16.72 16.43
C LEU A 37 24.44 -15.96 15.11
N ARG A 38 25.52 -15.74 14.36
CA ARG A 38 25.48 -14.94 13.13
C ARG A 38 24.54 -15.53 12.08
N ALA A 39 24.61 -16.83 11.84
CA ALA A 39 23.73 -17.50 10.88
C ALA A 39 22.24 -17.38 11.27
N VAL A 40 21.93 -17.41 12.56
CA VAL A 40 20.56 -17.20 13.06
C VAL A 40 20.14 -15.75 12.84
N GLY A 41 21.01 -14.80 13.13
CA GLY A 41 20.74 -13.36 12.90
C GLY A 41 20.47 -13.04 11.43
N GLU A 42 21.30 -13.57 10.52
CA GLU A 42 21.13 -13.41 9.07
C GLU A 42 19.79 -14.01 8.58
N GLN A 43 19.45 -15.20 9.08
CA GLN A 43 18.18 -15.84 8.73
C GLN A 43 16.97 -15.05 9.24
N LEU A 44 17.03 -14.50 10.43
CA LEU A 44 15.98 -13.63 10.99
C LEU A 44 15.79 -12.37 10.15
N GLN A 45 16.87 -11.69 9.76
CA GLN A 45 16.80 -10.51 8.89
C GLN A 45 16.18 -10.86 7.54
N LYS A 46 16.62 -11.96 6.92
CA LYS A 46 16.09 -12.41 5.63
C LYS A 46 14.60 -12.73 5.70
N THR A 47 14.18 -13.45 6.74
CA THR A 47 12.76 -13.77 6.95
C THR A 47 11.92 -12.51 7.18
N HIS A 48 12.42 -11.56 7.97
CA HIS A 48 11.77 -10.30 8.21
C HIS A 48 11.61 -9.50 6.90
N ALA A 49 12.65 -9.41 6.07
CA ALA A 49 12.59 -8.71 4.79
C ALA A 49 11.54 -9.34 3.84
N ILE A 50 11.46 -10.67 3.79
CA ILE A 50 10.44 -11.39 3.00
C ILE A 50 9.03 -11.06 3.50
N LEU A 51 8.79 -11.13 4.82
CA LEU A 51 7.49 -10.82 5.41
C LEU A 51 7.08 -9.36 5.17
N GLN A 52 8.00 -8.42 5.22
CA GLN A 52 7.74 -7.01 4.88
C GLN A 52 7.33 -6.85 3.42
N GLN A 53 8.03 -7.53 2.52
CA GLN A 53 7.71 -7.50 1.09
C GLN A 53 6.34 -8.11 0.80
N GLU A 54 6.02 -9.26 1.39
CA GLU A 54 4.70 -9.90 1.25
C GLU A 54 3.58 -9.01 1.81
N ARG A 55 3.80 -8.39 2.97
CA ARG A 55 2.85 -7.45 3.56
C ARG A 55 2.60 -6.26 2.63
N GLN A 56 3.66 -5.69 2.07
CA GLN A 56 3.55 -4.55 1.15
C GLN A 56 2.80 -4.91 -0.13
N LEU A 57 3.02 -6.12 -0.68
CA LEU A 57 2.27 -6.63 -1.82
C LEU A 57 0.79 -6.84 -1.49
N LEU A 58 0.48 -7.36 -0.31
CA LEU A 58 -0.90 -7.52 0.15
C LEU A 58 -1.60 -6.17 0.34
N GLU A 59 -0.93 -5.19 0.91
CA GLU A 59 -1.45 -3.83 1.07
C GLU A 59 -1.69 -3.16 -0.29
N CYS A 60 -0.76 -3.27 -1.25
CA CYS A 60 -0.96 -2.79 -2.61
C CYS A 60 -2.17 -3.45 -3.28
N ASN A 61 -2.28 -4.77 -3.23
CA ASN A 61 -3.41 -5.50 -3.82
C ASN A 61 -4.75 -5.17 -3.13
N ALA A 62 -4.73 -4.81 -1.84
CA ALA A 62 -5.94 -4.46 -1.09
C ALA A 62 -6.47 -3.06 -1.40
N TYR A 63 -5.60 -2.12 -1.78
CA TYR A 63 -5.96 -0.70 -1.85
C TYR A 63 -5.74 -0.03 -3.20
N ILE A 64 -5.05 -0.66 -4.15
CA ILE A 64 -4.73 -0.10 -5.47
C ILE A 64 -5.50 -0.83 -6.57
N ASP A 65 -6.01 -0.08 -7.54
CA ASP A 65 -6.58 -0.62 -8.78
C ASP A 65 -5.45 -0.96 -9.77
N PRO A 66 -5.35 -2.21 -10.25
CA PRO A 66 -4.22 -2.64 -11.06
C PRO A 66 -4.20 -2.07 -12.48
N LEU A 67 -5.34 -1.55 -12.98
CA LEU A 67 -5.41 -0.96 -14.32
C LEU A 67 -4.97 0.50 -14.32
N THR A 68 -5.47 1.28 -13.36
CA THR A 68 -5.28 2.74 -13.32
C THR A 68 -4.18 3.18 -12.38
N ASN A 69 -3.73 2.30 -11.48
CA ASN A 69 -2.81 2.60 -10.38
C ASN A 69 -3.33 3.67 -9.40
N LEU A 70 -4.63 3.95 -9.43
CA LEU A 70 -5.32 4.75 -8.43
C LEU A 70 -5.67 3.89 -7.21
N ASP A 71 -5.95 4.54 -6.08
CA ASP A 71 -6.57 3.86 -4.96
C ASP A 71 -7.94 3.28 -5.38
N ASN A 72 -8.19 2.04 -4.97
CA ASN A 72 -9.46 1.35 -5.20
C ASN A 72 -10.50 1.69 -4.13
N ARG A 73 -11.63 0.98 -4.12
CA ARG A 73 -12.68 1.16 -3.12
C ARG A 73 -12.19 1.01 -1.67
N GLY A 74 -11.31 0.03 -1.41
CA GLY A 74 -10.72 -0.14 -0.07
C GLY A 74 -9.83 1.03 0.34
N GLY A 75 -9.11 1.61 -0.63
CA GLY A 75 -8.34 2.85 -0.45
C GLY A 75 -9.21 4.05 -0.13
N LEU A 76 -10.33 4.20 -0.86
CA LEU A 76 -11.35 5.24 -0.59
C LEU A 76 -11.92 5.12 0.82
N ASP A 77 -12.39 3.92 1.21
CA ASP A 77 -13.01 3.68 2.51
C ASP A 77 -12.03 4.05 3.64
N ARG A 78 -10.77 3.65 3.52
CA ARG A 78 -9.70 3.99 4.47
C ARG A 78 -9.45 5.50 4.53
N HIS A 79 -9.43 6.18 3.40
CA HIS A 79 -9.19 7.63 3.33
C HIS A 79 -10.33 8.42 3.97
N VAL A 80 -11.57 8.09 3.64
CA VAL A 80 -12.77 8.71 4.21
C VAL A 80 -12.83 8.50 5.73
N GLU A 81 -12.49 7.29 6.23
CA GLU A 81 -12.42 7.02 7.66
C GLU A 81 -11.40 7.90 8.37
N GLN A 82 -10.24 8.15 7.75
CA GLN A 82 -9.22 9.04 8.30
C GLN A 82 -9.70 10.50 8.37
N LEU A 83 -10.34 11.02 7.32
CA LEU A 83 -10.93 12.37 7.29
C LEU A 83 -12.00 12.50 8.37
N TRP A 84 -12.88 11.52 8.48
CA TRP A 84 -13.93 11.49 9.49
C TRP A 84 -13.38 11.55 10.92
N ARG A 85 -12.34 10.76 11.21
CA ARG A 85 -11.69 10.74 12.53
C ARG A 85 -11.02 12.07 12.89
N LYS A 86 -10.49 12.79 11.89
CA LYS A 86 -9.87 14.10 12.08
C LYS A 86 -10.90 15.22 12.18
N GLY A 87 -12.12 15.01 11.68
CA GLY A 87 -13.15 16.05 11.57
C GLY A 87 -12.90 17.01 10.41
N ASP A 88 -12.07 16.61 9.43
CA ASP A 88 -11.76 17.41 8.26
C ASP A 88 -12.97 17.44 7.30
N PRO A 89 -13.47 18.60 6.89
CA PRO A 89 -14.54 18.70 5.90
C PRO A 89 -14.00 18.31 4.52
N PHE A 90 -14.82 17.64 3.71
CA PHE A 90 -14.49 17.27 2.35
C PHE A 90 -15.72 17.26 1.46
N THR A 91 -15.51 17.46 0.16
CA THR A 91 -16.51 17.27 -0.88
C THR A 91 -16.23 15.98 -1.63
N CYS A 92 -17.29 15.27 -2.03
CA CYS A 92 -17.20 14.02 -2.77
C CYS A 92 -17.97 14.14 -4.08
N ALA A 93 -17.31 13.86 -5.21
CA ALA A 93 -17.94 13.74 -6.51
C ALA A 93 -17.89 12.28 -6.99
N TYR A 94 -19.02 11.73 -7.38
CA TYR A 94 -19.14 10.41 -7.99
C TYR A 94 -19.17 10.56 -9.51
N ILE A 95 -18.30 9.82 -10.21
CA ILE A 95 -18.10 9.93 -11.64
C ILE A 95 -18.27 8.55 -12.27
N ASP A 96 -19.06 8.46 -13.32
CA ASP A 96 -19.29 7.23 -14.08
C ASP A 96 -18.92 7.43 -15.55
N ILE A 97 -18.30 6.44 -16.17
CA ILE A 97 -17.90 6.50 -17.58
C ILE A 97 -19.06 6.06 -18.47
N ASP A 98 -19.62 7.01 -19.20
CA ASP A 98 -20.67 6.74 -20.16
C ASP A 98 -20.22 5.77 -21.26
N HIS A 99 -21.11 4.84 -21.62
CA HIS A 99 -20.96 3.94 -22.77
C HIS A 99 -19.75 2.99 -22.74
N LEU A 100 -19.10 2.75 -21.58
CA LEU A 100 -17.99 1.80 -21.51
C LEU A 100 -18.40 0.40 -21.99
N LYS A 101 -19.57 -0.08 -21.60
CA LYS A 101 -20.10 -1.35 -22.07
C LYS A 101 -20.21 -1.41 -23.60
N HIS A 102 -20.73 -0.35 -24.22
CA HIS A 102 -20.82 -0.28 -25.68
C HIS A 102 -19.44 -0.31 -26.37
N CYS A 103 -18.46 0.37 -25.77
CA CYS A 103 -17.08 0.32 -26.24
C CYS A 103 -16.52 -1.10 -26.16
N ASN A 104 -16.70 -1.78 -25.02
CA ASN A 104 -16.27 -3.18 -24.84
C ASN A 104 -16.92 -4.13 -25.84
N ASP A 105 -18.24 -4.04 -26.01
CA ASP A 105 -19.01 -4.92 -26.89
C ASP A 105 -18.61 -4.74 -28.35
N ARG A 106 -18.26 -3.53 -28.78
CA ARG A 106 -17.94 -3.21 -30.17
C ARG A 106 -16.46 -3.39 -30.52
N PHE A 107 -15.55 -3.08 -29.60
CA PHE A 107 -14.11 -2.99 -29.88
C PHE A 107 -13.27 -3.91 -28.98
N GLY A 108 -13.90 -4.59 -28.04
CA GLY A 108 -13.24 -5.51 -27.10
C GLY A 108 -12.70 -4.83 -25.86
N HIS A 109 -12.45 -5.63 -24.80
CA HIS A 109 -12.00 -5.15 -23.50
C HIS A 109 -10.67 -4.38 -23.51
N ALA A 110 -9.80 -4.66 -24.49
CA ALA A 110 -8.54 -3.91 -24.61
C ALA A 110 -8.78 -2.42 -24.92
N GLU A 111 -9.75 -2.13 -25.79
CA GLU A 111 -10.13 -0.74 -26.11
C GLU A 111 -10.89 -0.10 -24.96
N GLY A 112 -11.76 -0.84 -24.26
CA GLY A 112 -12.41 -0.35 -23.03
C GLY A 112 -11.39 0.02 -21.95
N ASN A 113 -10.33 -0.78 -21.77
CA ASN A 113 -9.25 -0.46 -20.84
C ASN A 113 -8.51 0.81 -21.26
N ARG A 114 -8.25 1.03 -22.55
CA ARG A 114 -7.65 2.27 -23.06
C ARG A 114 -8.55 3.47 -22.82
N TYR A 115 -9.87 3.29 -22.99
CA TYR A 115 -10.85 4.35 -22.71
C TYR A 115 -10.84 4.71 -21.23
N ILE A 116 -10.86 3.73 -20.31
CA ILE A 116 -10.75 3.97 -18.87
C ILE A 116 -9.45 4.73 -18.54
N LEU A 117 -8.31 4.31 -19.07
CA LEU A 117 -7.02 4.96 -18.86
C LEU A 117 -6.98 6.40 -19.40
N SER A 118 -7.65 6.66 -20.53
CA SER A 118 -7.75 8.02 -21.09
C SER A 118 -8.54 8.93 -20.17
N ILE A 119 -9.70 8.49 -19.66
CA ILE A 119 -10.52 9.24 -18.70
C ILE A 119 -9.74 9.46 -17.39
N CYS A 120 -9.14 8.41 -16.84
CA CYS A 120 -8.31 8.49 -15.64
C CYS A 120 -7.22 9.55 -15.77
N ARG A 121 -6.50 9.55 -16.90
CA ARG A 121 -5.47 10.54 -17.19
C ARG A 121 -6.02 11.96 -17.25
N THR A 122 -7.11 12.17 -17.99
CA THR A 122 -7.77 13.49 -18.10
C THR A 122 -8.19 14.01 -16.73
N LEU A 123 -8.83 13.17 -15.91
CA LEU A 123 -9.22 13.54 -14.55
C LEU A 123 -8.00 13.91 -13.71
N SER A 124 -6.95 13.08 -13.73
CA SER A 124 -5.72 13.34 -12.96
C SER A 124 -4.98 14.62 -13.40
N GLU A 125 -5.03 14.96 -14.69
CA GLU A 125 -4.41 16.19 -15.23
C GLU A 125 -5.19 17.47 -14.86
N THR A 126 -6.48 17.34 -14.51
CA THR A 126 -7.34 18.47 -14.13
C THR A 126 -7.48 18.66 -12.62
N MET A 127 -6.97 17.70 -11.82
CA MET A 127 -7.06 17.75 -10.35
C MET A 127 -6.23 18.87 -9.75
N GLU A 128 -6.74 19.45 -8.68
CA GLU A 128 -6.00 20.37 -7.83
C GLU A 128 -5.18 19.64 -6.77
N HIS A 129 -4.34 20.37 -6.04
CA HIS A 129 -3.32 19.77 -5.15
C HIS A 129 -3.93 19.04 -3.93
N ASP A 130 -5.13 19.40 -3.52
CA ASP A 130 -5.89 18.88 -2.38
C ASP A 130 -7.00 17.88 -2.78
N GLU A 131 -6.96 17.41 -4.02
CA GLU A 131 -7.89 16.43 -4.56
C GLU A 131 -7.27 15.05 -4.68
N MET A 132 -8.09 14.04 -4.44
CA MET A 132 -7.72 12.62 -4.59
C MET A 132 -8.76 11.88 -5.42
N LEU A 133 -8.28 11.11 -6.41
CA LEU A 133 -9.10 10.31 -7.30
C LEU A 133 -8.99 8.83 -6.95
N PHE A 134 -10.13 8.16 -6.91
CA PHE A 134 -10.26 6.74 -6.60
C PHE A 134 -11.02 6.04 -7.72
N ARG A 135 -10.66 4.81 -8.06
CA ARG A 135 -11.45 3.95 -8.93
C ARG A 135 -12.13 2.87 -8.11
N ILE A 136 -13.46 2.91 -8.03
CA ILE A 136 -14.24 2.07 -7.12
C ILE A 136 -15.01 0.93 -7.82
N GLY A 137 -15.06 0.96 -9.14
CA GLY A 137 -15.74 0.00 -9.99
C GLY A 137 -15.12 -0.11 -11.37
N GLY A 138 -15.78 -0.80 -12.27
CA GLY A 138 -15.34 -0.95 -13.66
C GLY A 138 -15.26 0.38 -14.41
N ASP A 139 -16.30 1.18 -14.30
CA ASP A 139 -16.56 2.49 -14.93
C ASP A 139 -16.72 3.64 -13.90
N GLU A 140 -16.60 3.34 -12.62
CA GLU A 140 -16.93 4.23 -11.51
C GLU A 140 -15.68 4.82 -10.85
N PHE A 141 -15.66 6.14 -10.69
CA PHE A 141 -14.63 6.88 -9.98
C PHE A 141 -15.24 7.75 -8.88
N VAL A 142 -14.44 8.06 -7.88
CA VAL A 142 -14.77 9.04 -6.84
C VAL A 142 -13.63 10.04 -6.74
N LEU A 143 -13.97 11.32 -6.72
CA LEU A 143 -13.06 12.42 -6.42
C LEU A 143 -13.38 12.94 -5.02
N ILE A 144 -12.38 13.04 -4.17
CA ILE A 144 -12.46 13.71 -2.86
C ILE A 144 -11.64 15.00 -2.95
N SER A 145 -12.25 16.13 -2.59
CA SER A 145 -11.61 17.44 -2.46
C SER A 145 -11.68 17.89 -1.00
N LEU A 146 -10.55 18.30 -0.46
CA LEU A 146 -10.47 18.89 0.88
C LEU A 146 -10.81 20.37 0.78
N SER A 147 -11.72 20.82 1.61
CA SER A 147 -12.22 22.22 1.61
C SER A 147 -11.36 23.12 2.44
#